data_ba3d1dd3158a9d36735cbd02bd65b953
#
_entry.id   ba3d1dd3158a9d36735cbd02bd65b953
#
_cell.length_a   1.000
_cell.length_b   1.000
_cell.length_c   1.000
_cell.angle_alpha   90.00
_cell.angle_beta   90.00
_cell.angle_gamma   90.00
#
_symmetry.space_group_name_H-M   'P 1'
#
loop_
_entity.id
_entity.type
_entity.pdbx_description
1 polymer ?
#
loop_
_entity_poly.entity_id
_entity_poly.type
_entity_poly.pdbx_seq_one_letter_code
_entity_poly.pdbx_strand_id
1 'polypeptide(L)'
;MRGRYLALLVALLAGSFGAPAALATEGGLRADASVPVNARILERLAQVAGNLRQSKYSHATVVDEPRGRYEFDCSGFVTWLLRRTAPGAYAGVVARSPRPLARDYYWAIAQAPVGERTPRGVRKISSVDAAQAGDLVAWLKPVGLQSLNTGHVAFLLERPRPVAEVPGAFLVRVADASSYQHDADDRFESGRTGFGSGTILLVADPETGAPRAYGWFGLHSAYVLQTQIAIGRVTR
;
A
#
# COMPACT_ATOMS: atom_id res chain seq x y z
N MET A 1 90.57 -13.58 -0.86
CA MET A 1 90.43 -13.26 -2.30
C MET A 1 89.17 -12.47 -2.48
N ARG A 2 89.30 -11.26 -3.02
CA ARG A 2 88.25 -10.22 -3.01
C ARG A 2 87.45 -10.31 -4.32
N GLY A 3 86.14 -10.59 -4.27
CA GLY A 3 85.23 -10.52 -5.41
C GLY A 3 84.31 -9.32 -5.30
N ARG A 4 84.53 -8.33 -6.18
CA ARG A 4 83.70 -7.13 -6.34
C ARG A 4 82.48 -7.48 -7.15
N TYR A 5 81.28 -7.23 -6.62
CA TYR A 5 80.03 -7.24 -7.40
C TYR A 5 79.51 -5.82 -7.57
N LEU A 6 79.33 -5.45 -8.82
CA LEU A 6 78.89 -4.19 -9.36
C LEU A 6 77.34 -4.13 -9.15
N ALA A 7 76.89 -3.11 -8.43
CA ALA A 7 75.45 -2.89 -8.24
C ALA A 7 74.89 -2.07 -9.42
N LEU A 8 73.99 -2.66 -10.15
CA LEU A 8 73.19 -2.00 -11.22
C LEU A 8 71.99 -1.33 -10.61
N LEU A 9 71.93 0.00 -10.61
CA LEU A 9 70.75 0.78 -10.20
C LEU A 9 69.72 0.80 -11.34
N VAL A 10 68.63 0.14 -11.18
CA VAL A 10 67.44 0.29 -12.07
C VAL A 10 66.47 1.29 -11.40
N ALA A 11 66.35 2.47 -12.00
CA ALA A 11 65.35 3.46 -11.60
C ALA A 11 63.98 3.03 -12.10
N LEU A 12 63.11 2.64 -11.19
CA LEU A 12 61.66 2.42 -11.45
C LEU A 12 60.92 3.75 -11.34
N LEU A 13 60.49 4.27 -12.50
CA LEU A 13 59.53 5.36 -12.59
C LEU A 13 58.16 4.82 -12.13
N ALA A 14 57.73 5.20 -10.95
CA ALA A 14 56.35 4.96 -10.46
C ALA A 14 55.41 5.91 -11.15
N GLY A 15 54.75 5.44 -12.21
CA GLY A 15 53.63 6.11 -12.82
C GLY A 15 52.40 6.00 -11.90
N SER A 16 51.95 7.12 -11.36
CA SER A 16 50.72 7.23 -10.59
C SER A 16 49.51 7.06 -11.52
N PHE A 17 48.98 5.87 -11.61
CA PHE A 17 47.64 5.67 -12.18
C PHE A 17 46.60 6.06 -11.13
N GLY A 18 46.05 7.26 -11.29
CA GLY A 18 44.87 7.68 -10.57
C GLY A 18 43.69 6.75 -10.92
N ALA A 19 43.19 6.00 -9.95
CA ALA A 19 41.97 5.27 -10.08
C ALA A 19 40.80 6.26 -10.27
N PRO A 20 39.93 6.07 -11.27
CA PRO A 20 38.74 6.90 -11.37
C PRO A 20 37.84 6.61 -10.15
N ALA A 21 37.52 7.67 -9.40
CA ALA A 21 36.49 7.62 -8.37
C ALA A 21 35.20 7.14 -9.01
N ALA A 22 34.76 5.93 -8.66
CA ALA A 22 33.43 5.45 -8.99
C ALA A 22 32.42 6.36 -8.26
N LEU A 23 31.84 7.30 -9.01
CA LEU A 23 30.64 7.97 -8.60
C LEU A 23 29.56 6.88 -8.42
N ALA A 24 29.31 6.52 -7.17
CA ALA A 24 28.12 5.77 -6.80
C ALA A 24 26.92 6.66 -7.17
N THR A 25 26.37 6.42 -8.35
CA THR A 25 25.07 6.91 -8.72
C THR A 25 24.08 6.26 -7.77
N GLU A 26 23.63 7.03 -6.78
CA GLU A 26 22.38 6.74 -6.08
C GLU A 26 21.28 6.71 -7.14
N GLY A 27 21.06 5.54 -7.72
CA GLY A 27 19.94 5.23 -8.59
C GLY A 27 18.67 5.18 -7.76
N GLY A 28 18.25 6.33 -7.24
CA GLY A 28 16.86 6.52 -6.82
C GLY A 28 16.02 6.21 -8.04
N LEU A 29 15.26 5.10 -8.03
CA LEU A 29 14.26 4.75 -9.01
C LEU A 29 13.32 5.95 -9.15
N ARG A 30 13.59 6.83 -10.11
CA ARG A 30 12.61 7.82 -10.56
C ARG A 30 11.46 7.00 -11.12
N ALA A 31 10.33 7.00 -10.40
CA ALA A 31 9.11 6.39 -10.89
C ALA A 31 8.86 6.92 -12.31
N ASP A 32 8.88 6.03 -13.28
CA ASP A 32 8.62 6.38 -14.68
C ASP A 32 7.22 7.01 -14.75
N ALA A 33 7.18 8.30 -15.10
CA ALA A 33 5.95 9.09 -15.17
C ALA A 33 4.96 8.56 -16.22
N SER A 34 5.39 7.65 -17.10
CA SER A 34 4.57 7.00 -18.13
C SER A 34 3.66 5.89 -17.57
N VAL A 35 4.03 5.27 -16.44
CA VAL A 35 3.26 4.19 -15.83
C VAL A 35 2.14 4.74 -14.94
N PRO A 36 0.87 4.39 -15.16
CA PRO A 36 -0.24 4.82 -14.30
C PRO A 36 0.00 4.48 -12.82
N VAL A 37 -0.39 5.39 -11.94
CA VAL A 37 -0.15 5.23 -10.49
C VAL A 37 -0.76 3.93 -9.94
N ASN A 38 -1.97 3.59 -10.39
CA ASN A 38 -2.61 2.33 -9.99
C ASN A 38 -1.79 1.10 -10.39
N ALA A 39 -1.18 1.12 -11.56
CA ALA A 39 -0.30 0.02 -11.99
C ALA A 39 0.94 -0.09 -11.10
N ARG A 40 1.58 1.03 -10.73
CA ARG A 40 2.72 1.04 -9.79
C ARG A 40 2.33 0.52 -8.40
N ILE A 41 1.11 0.88 -7.94
CA ILE A 41 0.58 0.37 -6.67
C ILE A 41 0.42 -1.15 -6.73
N LEU A 42 -0.23 -1.67 -7.78
CA LEU A 42 -0.46 -3.11 -7.96
C LEU A 42 0.84 -3.89 -8.11
N GLU A 43 1.77 -3.37 -8.90
CA GLU A 43 3.10 -3.96 -9.02
C GLU A 43 3.81 -4.04 -7.67
N ARG A 44 3.75 -2.95 -6.89
CA ARG A 44 4.37 -2.93 -5.55
C ARG A 44 3.70 -3.91 -4.58
N LEU A 45 2.38 -4.04 -4.63
CA LEU A 45 1.64 -5.04 -3.85
C LEU A 45 2.08 -6.46 -4.22
N ALA A 46 2.21 -6.76 -5.52
CA ALA A 46 2.69 -8.05 -6.00
C ALA A 46 4.14 -8.34 -5.56
N GLN A 47 5.03 -7.34 -5.60
CA GLN A 47 6.40 -7.47 -5.10
C GLN A 47 6.44 -7.78 -3.60
N VAL A 48 5.61 -7.11 -2.79
CA VAL A 48 5.52 -7.40 -1.35
C VAL A 48 5.03 -8.83 -1.13
N ALA A 49 3.95 -9.24 -1.82
CA ALA A 49 3.41 -10.59 -1.71
C ALA A 49 4.43 -11.66 -2.11
N GLY A 50 5.15 -11.46 -3.23
CA GLY A 50 6.16 -12.41 -3.71
C GLY A 50 7.41 -12.50 -2.83
N ASN A 51 7.74 -11.43 -2.11
CA ASN A 51 8.90 -11.39 -1.20
C ASN A 51 8.54 -11.69 0.27
N LEU A 52 7.27 -11.89 0.58
CA LEU A 52 6.78 -12.02 1.95
C LEU A 52 7.31 -13.30 2.62
N ARG A 53 8.08 -13.15 3.70
CA ARG A 53 8.57 -14.22 4.56
C ARG A 53 7.93 -14.16 5.94
N GLN A 54 7.79 -12.95 6.44
CA GLN A 54 7.30 -12.67 7.78
C GLN A 54 6.37 -11.47 7.75
N SER A 55 5.18 -11.59 8.33
CA SER A 55 4.26 -10.48 8.51
C SER A 55 3.61 -10.53 9.88
N LYS A 56 3.40 -9.34 10.46
CA LYS A 56 2.75 -9.19 11.75
C LYS A 56 1.95 -7.88 11.76
N TYR A 57 0.73 -7.95 12.28
CA TYR A 57 -0.01 -6.73 12.62
C TYR A 57 0.66 -6.01 13.79
N SER A 58 1.01 -4.76 13.59
CA SER A 58 1.71 -3.95 14.59
C SER A 58 1.43 -2.47 14.37
N HIS A 59 1.21 -1.71 15.45
CA HIS A 59 1.11 -0.26 15.35
C HIS A 59 2.45 0.44 15.11
N ALA A 60 3.56 -0.27 15.26
CA ALA A 60 4.87 0.18 14.81
C ALA A 60 5.15 -0.36 13.42
N THR A 61 5.52 0.53 12.48
CA THR A 61 5.91 0.10 11.13
C THR A 61 7.38 -0.33 11.14
N VAL A 62 7.62 -1.62 10.83
CA VAL A 62 8.95 -2.20 10.65
C VAL A 62 8.99 -2.93 9.31
N VAL A 63 9.88 -2.51 8.42
CA VAL A 63 10.04 -3.14 7.10
C VAL A 63 11.52 -3.45 6.87
N ASP A 64 11.81 -4.72 6.64
CA ASP A 64 13.11 -5.24 6.19
C ASP A 64 12.86 -5.99 4.87
N GLU A 65 12.88 -5.25 3.77
CA GLU A 65 12.58 -5.80 2.44
C GLU A 65 13.56 -6.91 2.01
N PRO A 66 14.88 -6.79 2.24
CA PRO A 66 15.83 -7.85 1.93
C PRO A 66 15.52 -9.17 2.64
N ARG A 67 14.96 -9.10 3.87
CA ARG A 67 14.56 -10.29 4.63
C ARG A 67 13.09 -10.67 4.45
N GLY A 68 12.32 -9.93 3.66
CA GLY A 68 10.89 -10.15 3.45
C GLY A 68 10.05 -10.00 4.73
N ARG A 69 10.46 -9.11 5.65
CA ARG A 69 9.76 -8.85 6.91
C ARG A 69 8.96 -7.56 6.83
N TYR A 70 7.66 -7.67 7.12
CA TYR A 70 6.73 -6.55 7.04
C TYR A 70 5.82 -6.51 8.27
N GLU A 71 5.97 -5.49 9.11
CA GLU A 71 5.13 -5.27 10.29
C GLU A 71 4.50 -3.90 10.22
N PHE A 72 3.19 -3.82 10.24
CA PHE A 72 2.41 -2.59 10.26
C PHE A 72 0.93 -2.85 10.58
N ASP A 73 0.20 -1.81 10.95
CA ASP A 73 -1.25 -1.76 10.92
C ASP A 73 -1.74 -1.34 9.51
N CYS A 74 -3.06 -1.33 9.28
CA CYS A 74 -3.65 -0.98 7.99
C CYS A 74 -3.19 0.39 7.48
N SER A 75 -3.15 1.39 8.33
CA SER A 75 -2.76 2.75 7.98
C SER A 75 -1.25 2.89 7.77
N GLY A 76 -0.45 2.21 8.56
CA GLY A 76 1.01 2.14 8.42
C GLY A 76 1.40 1.48 7.09
N PHE A 77 0.73 0.40 6.70
CA PHE A 77 0.90 -0.26 5.42
C PHE A 77 0.61 0.68 4.24
N VAL A 78 -0.57 1.32 4.23
CA VAL A 78 -0.95 2.25 3.16
C VAL A 78 0.01 3.43 3.10
N THR A 79 0.40 4.01 4.25
CA THR A 79 1.37 5.10 4.32
C THR A 79 2.71 4.70 3.71
N TRP A 80 3.22 3.53 4.09
CA TRP A 80 4.49 2.99 3.59
C TRP A 80 4.46 2.77 2.07
N LEU A 81 3.36 2.24 1.54
CA LEU A 81 3.20 1.96 0.12
C LEU A 81 3.05 3.23 -0.70
N LEU A 82 2.18 4.17 -0.29
CA LEU A 82 2.00 5.45 -0.98
C LEU A 82 3.28 6.28 -1.03
N ARG A 83 4.07 6.29 0.02
CA ARG A 83 5.37 6.99 0.03
C ARG A 83 6.27 6.54 -1.14
N ARG A 84 6.16 5.28 -1.57
CA ARG A 84 6.98 4.68 -2.64
C ARG A 84 6.36 4.79 -4.02
N THR A 85 5.05 4.71 -4.11
CA THR A 85 4.34 4.59 -5.38
C THR A 85 3.64 5.88 -5.82
N ALA A 86 3.27 6.73 -4.86
CA ALA A 86 2.44 7.92 -5.07
C ALA A 86 2.79 9.04 -4.08
N PRO A 87 4.00 9.64 -4.18
CA PRO A 87 4.48 10.62 -3.20
C PRO A 87 3.58 11.86 -3.08
N GLY A 88 2.86 12.24 -4.14
CA GLY A 88 1.88 13.34 -4.08
C GLY A 88 0.68 13.01 -3.19
N ALA A 89 0.13 11.80 -3.29
CA ALA A 89 -0.95 11.33 -2.42
C ALA A 89 -0.46 11.17 -0.97
N TYR A 90 0.74 10.60 -0.79
CA TYR A 90 1.39 10.52 0.52
C TYR A 90 1.50 11.90 1.18
N ALA A 91 2.06 12.89 0.49
CA ALA A 91 2.19 14.25 1.00
C ALA A 91 0.83 14.86 1.36
N GLY A 92 -0.20 14.61 0.54
CA GLY A 92 -1.56 15.11 0.78
C GLY A 92 -2.21 14.55 2.05
N VAL A 93 -1.91 13.32 2.43
CA VAL A 93 -2.42 12.68 3.65
C VAL A 93 -1.60 13.08 4.88
N VAL A 94 -0.27 13.05 4.81
CA VAL A 94 0.60 13.38 5.96
C VAL A 94 0.56 14.86 6.33
N ALA A 95 0.21 15.75 5.40
CA ALA A 95 -0.03 17.15 5.70
C ALA A 95 -1.18 17.38 6.71
N ARG A 96 -2.09 16.39 6.85
CA ARG A 96 -3.19 16.41 7.82
C ARG A 96 -2.81 15.77 9.15
N SER A 97 -1.97 14.75 9.11
CA SER A 97 -1.53 14.01 10.28
C SER A 97 -0.15 13.40 9.98
N PRO A 98 0.90 13.70 10.77
CA PRO A 98 2.25 13.12 10.58
C PRO A 98 2.25 11.58 10.68
N ARG A 99 1.29 11.00 11.41
CA ARG A 99 1.02 9.58 11.50
C ARG A 99 -0.45 9.33 11.16
N PRO A 100 -0.80 9.24 9.86
CA PRO A 100 -2.18 9.03 9.46
C PRO A 100 -2.75 7.74 9.99
N LEU A 101 -3.97 7.79 10.49
CA LEU A 101 -4.79 6.66 10.89
C LEU A 101 -5.85 6.36 9.81
N ALA A 102 -6.57 5.25 9.93
CA ALA A 102 -7.62 4.88 8.96
C ALA A 102 -8.66 6.01 8.76
N ARG A 103 -9.07 6.70 9.83
CA ARG A 103 -9.97 7.87 9.75
C ARG A 103 -9.40 9.02 8.91
N ASP A 104 -8.08 9.24 8.94
CA ASP A 104 -7.45 10.33 8.19
C ASP A 104 -7.47 10.03 6.68
N TYR A 105 -7.32 8.75 6.30
CA TYR A 105 -7.52 8.28 4.94
C TYR A 105 -8.98 8.44 4.50
N TYR A 106 -9.93 8.03 5.34
CA TYR A 106 -11.34 8.26 5.05
C TYR A 106 -11.62 9.74 4.75
N TRP A 107 -11.20 10.65 5.63
CA TRP A 107 -11.43 12.08 5.43
C TRP A 107 -10.67 12.66 4.24
N ALA A 108 -9.45 12.19 3.98
CA ALA A 108 -8.68 12.60 2.81
C ALA A 108 -9.42 12.26 1.51
N ILE A 109 -10.05 11.08 1.43
CA ILE A 109 -10.82 10.62 0.28
C ILE A 109 -12.19 11.30 0.24
N ALA A 110 -12.93 11.33 1.35
CA ALA A 110 -14.29 11.87 1.40
C ALA A 110 -14.36 13.36 1.00
N GLN A 111 -13.31 14.12 1.29
CA GLN A 111 -13.16 15.53 0.95
C GLN A 111 -12.38 15.78 -0.37
N ALA A 112 -11.97 14.70 -1.05
CA ALA A 112 -11.30 14.82 -2.34
C ALA A 112 -12.31 15.21 -3.44
N PRO A 113 -11.86 15.93 -4.49
CA PRO A 113 -12.71 16.22 -5.64
C PRO A 113 -13.06 14.92 -6.40
N VAL A 114 -14.23 14.91 -7.03
CA VAL A 114 -14.65 13.83 -7.95
C VAL A 114 -13.97 14.00 -9.32
N GLY A 115 -13.64 15.23 -9.70
CA GLY A 115 -13.02 15.57 -11.00
C GLY A 115 -11.53 15.23 -11.10
N GLU A 116 -10.95 15.55 -12.26
CA GLU A 116 -9.56 15.23 -12.59
C GLU A 116 -8.52 16.04 -11.81
N ARG A 117 -8.86 17.28 -11.40
CA ARG A 117 -7.96 18.12 -10.59
C ARG A 117 -7.86 17.57 -9.18
N THR A 118 -6.72 17.00 -8.86
CA THR A 118 -6.45 16.31 -7.60
C THR A 118 -5.27 16.95 -6.86
N PRO A 119 -5.44 18.13 -6.24
CA PRO A 119 -4.33 18.88 -5.62
C PRO A 119 -3.58 18.06 -4.54
N ARG A 120 -4.26 17.09 -3.92
CA ARG A 120 -3.68 16.19 -2.91
C ARG A 120 -3.42 14.78 -3.40
N GLY A 121 -3.36 14.55 -4.71
CA GLY A 121 -3.03 13.27 -5.31
C GLY A 121 -4.07 12.16 -5.15
N VAL A 122 -5.30 12.49 -4.71
CA VAL A 122 -6.43 11.56 -4.59
C VAL A 122 -7.68 12.21 -5.13
N ARG A 123 -8.49 11.46 -5.89
CA ARG A 123 -9.87 11.83 -6.24
C ARG A 123 -10.87 10.86 -5.64
N LYS A 124 -12.03 11.35 -5.28
CA LYS A 124 -13.13 10.54 -4.78
C LYS A 124 -13.78 9.73 -5.92
N ILE A 125 -14.08 8.48 -5.68
CA ILE A 125 -14.89 7.61 -6.52
C ILE A 125 -16.29 7.52 -5.89
N SER A 126 -17.31 7.94 -6.62
CA SER A 126 -18.64 8.15 -6.04
C SER A 126 -19.45 6.87 -5.84
N SER A 127 -19.20 5.83 -6.65
CA SER A 127 -19.94 4.57 -6.60
C SER A 127 -19.01 3.36 -6.56
N VAL A 128 -19.48 2.25 -6.01
CA VAL A 128 -18.69 1.01 -5.87
C VAL A 128 -18.33 0.42 -7.21
N ASP A 129 -19.25 0.45 -8.18
CA ASP A 129 -19.04 -0.10 -9.54
C ASP A 129 -18.01 0.69 -10.37
N ALA A 130 -17.79 1.98 -10.05
CA ALA A 130 -16.77 2.80 -10.71
C ALA A 130 -15.36 2.59 -10.13
N ALA A 131 -15.23 1.83 -9.05
CA ALA A 131 -13.94 1.51 -8.45
C ALA A 131 -13.18 0.49 -9.31
N GLN A 132 -11.85 0.51 -9.20
CA GLN A 132 -10.97 -0.37 -9.95
C GLN A 132 -9.74 -0.78 -9.13
N ALA A 133 -8.97 -1.73 -9.65
CA ALA A 133 -7.72 -2.16 -9.04
C ALA A 133 -6.77 -0.99 -8.79
N GLY A 134 -6.12 -0.98 -7.63
CA GLY A 134 -5.24 0.09 -7.15
C GLY A 134 -5.95 1.26 -6.47
N ASP A 135 -7.29 1.31 -6.45
CA ASP A 135 -8.01 2.30 -5.66
C ASP A 135 -7.91 1.99 -4.15
N LEU A 136 -8.01 3.03 -3.34
CA LEU A 136 -8.12 2.93 -1.88
C LEU A 136 -9.59 2.78 -1.46
N VAL A 137 -9.85 1.94 -0.49
CA VAL A 137 -11.09 1.98 0.30
C VAL A 137 -10.77 2.26 1.75
N ALA A 138 -11.46 3.21 2.36
CA ALA A 138 -11.31 3.53 3.78
C ALA A 138 -12.67 3.74 4.43
N TRP A 139 -12.81 3.29 5.68
CA TRP A 139 -14.03 3.51 6.45
C TRP A 139 -13.76 3.87 7.89
N LEU A 140 -14.71 4.57 8.48
CA LEU A 140 -14.71 4.90 9.90
C LEU A 140 -15.14 3.68 10.72
N LYS A 141 -14.69 3.62 11.97
CA LYS A 141 -15.17 2.60 12.90
C LYS A 141 -16.68 2.69 13.04
N PRO A 142 -17.44 1.60 12.84
CA PRO A 142 -18.88 1.59 13.08
C PRO A 142 -19.24 2.03 14.50
N VAL A 143 -20.36 2.74 14.62
CA VAL A 143 -20.89 3.13 15.93
C VAL A 143 -21.24 1.87 16.72
N GLY A 144 -20.92 1.85 18.00
CA GLY A 144 -21.15 0.71 18.89
C GLY A 144 -20.09 -0.39 18.86
N LEU A 145 -19.19 -0.40 17.87
CA LEU A 145 -18.09 -1.38 17.84
C LEU A 145 -17.04 -1.05 18.93
N GLN A 146 -16.85 -1.98 19.86
CA GLN A 146 -15.84 -1.85 20.92
C GLN A 146 -14.45 -2.14 20.36
N SER A 147 -13.74 -1.10 19.99
CA SER A 147 -12.37 -1.17 19.45
C SER A 147 -11.65 0.17 19.66
N LEU A 148 -10.34 0.11 19.84
CA LEU A 148 -9.47 1.31 19.86
C LEU A 148 -9.12 1.80 18.44
N ASN A 149 -9.41 1.00 17.39
CA ASN A 149 -9.18 1.38 16.01
C ASN A 149 -10.10 2.52 15.59
N THR A 150 -9.64 3.34 14.66
CA THR A 150 -10.40 4.48 14.13
C THR A 150 -11.22 4.13 12.88
N GLY A 151 -11.07 2.91 12.36
CA GLY A 151 -11.63 2.39 11.13
C GLY A 151 -10.66 1.44 10.46
N HIS A 152 -10.74 1.34 9.13
CA HIS A 152 -9.84 0.52 8.34
C HIS A 152 -9.52 1.18 6.99
N VAL A 153 -8.42 0.78 6.36
CA VAL A 153 -8.02 1.21 5.03
C VAL A 153 -7.30 0.09 4.29
N ALA A 154 -7.62 -0.08 3.00
CA ALA A 154 -7.08 -1.12 2.14
C ALA A 154 -6.93 -0.65 0.69
N PHE A 155 -6.17 -1.37 -0.13
CA PHE A 155 -6.15 -1.22 -1.59
C PHE A 155 -7.05 -2.27 -2.24
N LEU A 156 -7.79 -1.90 -3.27
CA LEU A 156 -8.48 -2.84 -4.13
C LEU A 156 -7.48 -3.55 -5.05
N LEU A 157 -7.57 -4.87 -5.14
CA LEU A 157 -6.73 -5.66 -6.04
C LEU A 157 -7.38 -5.88 -7.40
N GLU A 158 -8.70 -5.78 -7.47
CA GLU A 158 -9.48 -5.94 -8.70
C GLU A 158 -10.69 -5.01 -8.70
N ARG A 159 -11.40 -4.96 -9.81
CA ARG A 159 -12.67 -4.27 -9.89
C ARG A 159 -13.70 -4.99 -9.02
N PRO A 160 -14.54 -4.27 -8.23
CA PRO A 160 -15.64 -4.86 -7.49
C PRO A 160 -16.55 -5.71 -8.38
N ARG A 161 -16.91 -6.90 -7.92
CA ARG A 161 -17.80 -7.82 -8.63
C ARG A 161 -19.19 -7.79 -7.99
N PRO A 162 -20.24 -7.47 -8.74
CA PRO A 162 -21.61 -7.49 -8.19
C PRO A 162 -22.00 -8.91 -7.77
N VAL A 163 -22.78 -9.01 -6.70
CA VAL A 163 -23.41 -10.27 -6.26
C VAL A 163 -24.78 -10.35 -6.92
N ALA A 164 -24.97 -11.33 -7.82
CA ALA A 164 -26.15 -11.41 -8.67
C ALA A 164 -27.46 -11.48 -7.87
N GLU A 165 -27.46 -12.21 -6.75
CA GLU A 165 -28.63 -12.48 -5.92
C GLU A 165 -28.93 -11.36 -4.92
N VAL A 166 -28.03 -10.38 -4.75
CA VAL A 166 -28.17 -9.30 -3.76
C VAL A 166 -27.90 -7.95 -4.41
N PRO A 167 -28.93 -7.27 -4.91
CA PRO A 167 -28.76 -5.96 -5.54
C PRO A 167 -28.03 -4.96 -4.63
N GLY A 168 -27.04 -4.25 -5.19
CA GLY A 168 -26.22 -3.30 -4.46
C GLY A 168 -25.11 -3.92 -3.62
N ALA A 169 -24.97 -5.25 -3.60
CA ALA A 169 -23.82 -5.91 -2.95
C ALA A 169 -22.71 -6.22 -3.94
N PHE A 170 -21.47 -6.05 -3.49
CA PHE A 170 -20.25 -6.27 -4.30
C PHE A 170 -19.22 -7.04 -3.50
N LEU A 171 -18.64 -8.08 -4.10
CA LEU A 171 -17.42 -8.70 -3.60
C LEU A 171 -16.22 -7.86 -4.04
N VAL A 172 -15.36 -7.55 -3.08
CA VAL A 172 -14.20 -6.69 -3.28
C VAL A 172 -12.95 -7.39 -2.75
N ARG A 173 -12.04 -7.74 -3.65
CA ARG A 173 -10.75 -8.27 -3.25
C ARG A 173 -9.83 -7.13 -2.81
N VAL A 174 -9.27 -7.24 -1.62
CA VAL A 174 -8.43 -6.19 -1.02
C VAL A 174 -7.07 -6.71 -0.59
N ALA A 175 -6.08 -5.83 -0.57
CA ALA A 175 -4.81 -5.99 0.13
C ALA A 175 -4.75 -5.01 1.30
N ASP A 176 -4.46 -5.51 2.47
CA ASP A 176 -4.41 -4.72 3.70
C ASP A 176 -3.37 -5.25 4.70
N ALA A 177 -3.32 -4.64 5.87
CA ALA A 177 -2.68 -5.21 7.04
C ALA A 177 -3.69 -5.25 8.19
N SER A 178 -3.96 -6.47 8.67
CA SER A 178 -4.99 -6.73 9.68
C SER A 178 -4.53 -7.78 10.68
N SER A 179 -5.13 -7.76 11.88
CA SER A 179 -5.04 -8.86 12.85
C SER A 179 -6.06 -9.96 12.60
N TYR A 180 -7.04 -9.72 11.72
CA TYR A 180 -8.09 -10.68 11.36
C TYR A 180 -8.06 -10.94 9.85
N GLN A 181 -8.30 -12.17 9.46
CA GLN A 181 -8.46 -12.58 8.07
C GLN A 181 -9.80 -12.12 7.52
N HIS A 182 -9.87 -11.97 6.20
CA HIS A 182 -11.11 -11.78 5.43
C HIS A 182 -11.63 -13.13 4.90
N ASP A 183 -12.60 -13.11 4.02
CA ASP A 183 -13.00 -14.30 3.27
C ASP A 183 -11.93 -14.63 2.19
N ALA A 184 -11.71 -15.92 1.91
CA ALA A 184 -10.69 -16.39 0.96
C ALA A 184 -9.32 -15.71 1.15
N ASP A 185 -8.88 -15.58 2.39
CA ASP A 185 -7.70 -14.82 2.79
C ASP A 185 -6.43 -15.68 2.73
N ASP A 186 -5.36 -15.12 2.16
CA ASP A 186 -4.06 -15.81 2.04
C ASP A 186 -3.30 -15.98 3.37
N ARG A 187 -3.80 -15.40 4.45
CA ARG A 187 -3.27 -15.53 5.81
C ARG A 187 -3.77 -16.80 6.53
N PHE A 188 -4.83 -17.46 6.05
CA PHE A 188 -5.41 -18.64 6.72
C PHE A 188 -4.41 -19.78 6.86
N GLU A 189 -3.75 -20.16 5.78
CA GLU A 189 -2.84 -21.29 5.78
C GLU A 189 -1.61 -21.09 6.68
N SER A 190 -1.14 -19.87 6.78
CA SER A 190 0.07 -19.51 7.56
C SER A 190 -0.22 -19.13 9.01
N GLY A 191 -1.47 -18.82 9.35
CA GLY A 191 -1.87 -18.26 10.66
C GLY A 191 -1.25 -16.89 10.97
N ARG A 192 -0.64 -16.23 9.97
CA ARG A 192 0.01 -14.93 10.14
C ARG A 192 -1.02 -13.81 10.26
N THR A 193 -0.59 -12.68 10.82
CA THR A 193 -1.30 -11.41 10.82
C THR A 193 -0.51 -10.37 10.02
N GLY A 194 -1.02 -9.15 9.90
CA GLY A 194 -0.37 -8.08 9.14
C GLY A 194 -0.76 -8.13 7.67
N PHE A 195 0.22 -7.99 6.75
CA PHE A 195 -0.05 -7.95 5.31
C PHE A 195 -0.65 -9.24 4.79
N GLY A 196 -1.69 -9.09 3.98
CA GLY A 196 -2.35 -10.17 3.27
C GLY A 196 -3.41 -9.66 2.31
N SER A 197 -4.05 -10.57 1.64
CA SER A 197 -5.16 -10.29 0.72
C SER A 197 -6.34 -11.23 0.96
N GLY A 198 -7.53 -10.66 0.90
CA GLY A 198 -8.77 -11.39 1.09
C GLY A 198 -9.95 -10.67 0.47
N THR A 199 -11.15 -11.18 0.66
CA THR A 199 -12.38 -10.67 0.07
C THR A 199 -13.31 -10.13 1.14
N ILE A 200 -13.76 -8.90 0.97
CA ILE A 200 -14.80 -8.26 1.75
C ILE A 200 -16.08 -8.10 0.92
N LEU A 201 -17.19 -7.87 1.59
CA LEU A 201 -18.45 -7.44 0.96
C LEU A 201 -18.59 -5.93 1.14
N LEU A 202 -18.91 -5.20 0.09
CA LEU A 202 -19.40 -3.82 0.17
C LEU A 202 -20.87 -3.80 -0.22
N VAL A 203 -21.65 -3.02 0.52
CA VAL A 203 -23.07 -2.75 0.19
C VAL A 203 -23.18 -1.29 -0.21
N ALA A 204 -23.64 -1.07 -1.43
CA ALA A 204 -23.89 0.24 -1.99
C ALA A 204 -25.28 0.75 -1.65
N ASP A 205 -25.42 2.03 -1.59
CA ASP A 205 -26.70 2.71 -1.56
C ASP A 205 -27.40 2.52 -2.92
N PRO A 206 -28.68 2.12 -2.96
CA PRO A 206 -29.35 1.76 -4.21
C PRO A 206 -29.61 2.95 -5.15
N GLU A 207 -29.67 4.16 -4.63
CA GLU A 207 -29.93 5.37 -5.43
C GLU A 207 -28.64 5.98 -5.98
N THR A 208 -27.60 6.01 -5.17
CA THR A 208 -26.35 6.73 -5.49
C THR A 208 -25.20 5.81 -5.89
N GLY A 209 -25.29 4.51 -5.59
CA GLY A 209 -24.19 3.57 -5.75
C GLY A 209 -23.05 3.74 -4.74
N ALA A 210 -23.14 4.72 -3.82
CA ALA A 210 -22.11 5.00 -2.83
C ALA A 210 -22.01 3.87 -1.79
N PRO A 211 -20.81 3.47 -1.35
CA PRO A 211 -20.64 2.44 -0.33
C PRO A 211 -21.18 2.93 1.02
N ARG A 212 -22.01 2.12 1.71
CA ARG A 212 -22.65 2.46 2.99
C ARG A 212 -22.50 1.42 4.10
N ALA A 213 -22.14 0.18 3.74
CA ALA A 213 -21.91 -0.89 4.71
C ALA A 213 -20.88 -1.88 4.17
N TYR A 214 -20.30 -2.67 5.05
CA TYR A 214 -19.36 -3.72 4.69
C TYR A 214 -19.60 -5.00 5.49
N GLY A 215 -19.28 -6.16 4.89
CA GLY A 215 -19.15 -7.46 5.54
C GLY A 215 -17.67 -7.87 5.52
N TRP A 216 -17.09 -8.05 6.71
CA TRP A 216 -15.66 -8.36 6.85
C TRP A 216 -15.25 -9.68 6.20
N PHE A 217 -16.13 -10.67 6.22
CA PHE A 217 -15.91 -12.03 5.73
C PHE A 217 -16.60 -12.30 4.38
N GLY A 218 -16.63 -11.33 3.48
CA GLY A 218 -17.27 -11.49 2.18
C GLY A 218 -18.72 -11.98 2.29
N LEU A 219 -19.09 -13.00 1.52
CA LEU A 219 -20.40 -13.64 1.59
C LEU A 219 -20.62 -14.47 2.87
N HIS A 220 -19.57 -14.83 3.58
CA HIS A 220 -19.65 -15.55 4.87
C HIS A 220 -19.88 -14.60 6.06
N SER A 221 -20.08 -13.31 5.80
CA SER A 221 -20.38 -12.35 6.87
C SER A 221 -21.74 -12.63 7.46
N ALA A 222 -21.81 -12.94 8.75
CA ALA A 222 -23.07 -13.14 9.47
C ALA A 222 -23.95 -11.88 9.50
N TYR A 223 -23.33 -10.70 9.34
CA TYR A 223 -23.98 -9.39 9.30
C TYR A 223 -23.09 -8.38 8.55
N VAL A 224 -23.72 -7.31 8.10
CA VAL A 224 -23.02 -6.15 7.54
C VAL A 224 -23.02 -4.99 8.54
N LEU A 225 -21.89 -4.28 8.60
CA LEU A 225 -21.69 -3.13 9.48
C LEU A 225 -21.90 -1.84 8.70
N GLN A 226 -22.89 -1.07 9.08
CA GLN A 226 -23.13 0.25 8.52
C GLN A 226 -22.11 1.25 9.07
N THR A 227 -21.47 2.00 8.17
CA THR A 227 -20.53 3.06 8.52
C THR A 227 -20.29 3.96 7.32
N GLN A 228 -19.55 5.04 7.54
CA GLN A 228 -19.09 5.91 6.48
C GLN A 228 -17.90 5.27 5.77
N ILE A 229 -18.03 5.05 4.48
CA ILE A 229 -17.03 4.41 3.61
C ILE A 229 -16.72 5.36 2.46
N ALA A 230 -15.46 5.48 2.08
CA ALA A 230 -15.04 6.28 0.93
C ALA A 230 -14.07 5.47 0.06
N ILE A 231 -14.24 5.58 -1.27
CA ILE A 231 -13.33 5.00 -2.27
C ILE A 231 -12.59 6.13 -2.95
N GLY A 232 -11.27 6.01 -3.08
CA GLY A 232 -10.42 7.05 -3.64
C GLY A 232 -9.43 6.50 -4.64
N ARG A 233 -9.32 7.17 -5.79
CA ARG A 233 -8.29 6.88 -6.80
C ARG A 233 -7.07 7.72 -6.56
N VAL A 234 -5.93 7.05 -6.43
CA VAL A 234 -4.62 7.69 -6.33
C VAL A 234 -4.19 8.18 -7.71
N THR A 235 -3.74 9.43 -7.82
CA THR A 235 -3.46 10.06 -9.12
C THR A 235 -2.02 10.55 -9.29
N ARG A 236 -1.25 10.64 -8.19
CA ARG A 236 0.17 11.04 -8.25
C ARG A 236 0.91 10.78 -6.93
#